data_f653532cdadee48e47eb5b355b49804a
#
_entry.id   f653532cdadee48e47eb5b355b49804a
#
_cell.length_a   1.000
_cell.length_b   1.000
_cell.length_c   1.000
_cell.angle_alpha   90.00
_cell.angle_beta   90.00
_cell.angle_gamma   90.00
#
_symmetry.space_group_name_H-M   'P 1'
#
loop_
_entity.id
_entity.type
_entity.pdbx_description
1 polymer ?
#
loop_
_entity_poly.entity_id
_entity_poly.type
_entity_poly.pdbx_seq_one_letter_code
_entity_poly.pdbx_strand_id
1 'polypeptide(L)'
;MTMGVDKNASDRKGKSVEPSKQRRGQQKRVMAVQNLYDTCREVFANCGPDIVPSPENVERVKAILDKMSAMDVGLRPTMPYFKPTMPYFKPTGNDGPPEITYMRIHECDKFSIGIFCLPPKGVIPLHNHPGMTVFSKILFGKMHVQSYDWADVGPSDAGNPDGVRLAKVKVNSEFSAPCETNLLYPNECNMHCFRALTACAFLDVLVPPYNDLEGRHCQYYSDYPFAHFSDEGAIGPEVAEDQKESYVWLKEREMPDDLKFVGALYNGPKLVK
;
A
#
# COMPACT_ATOMS: atom_id res chain seq x y z
N MET A 1 -54.12 -51.79 -47.76
CA MET A 1 -52.83 -52.09 -47.13
C MET A 1 -52.05 -50.78 -47.01
N THR A 2 -52.17 -50.16 -45.90
CA THR A 2 -51.59 -48.83 -45.65
C THR A 2 -50.64 -48.89 -44.46
N MET A 3 -49.41 -48.53 -44.73
CA MET A 3 -48.37 -48.50 -43.69
C MET A 3 -48.45 -47.17 -42.93
N GLY A 4 -48.48 -47.23 -41.62
CA GLY A 4 -48.36 -46.07 -40.75
C GLY A 4 -46.87 -45.68 -40.53
N VAL A 5 -46.61 -44.39 -40.53
CA VAL A 5 -45.31 -43.84 -40.22
C VAL A 5 -45.40 -43.10 -38.86
N ASP A 6 -44.77 -43.68 -37.84
CA ASP A 6 -44.61 -43.03 -36.56
C ASP A 6 -43.49 -41.98 -36.62
N LYS A 7 -43.79 -40.71 -36.30
CA LYS A 7 -42.82 -39.61 -36.08
C LYS A 7 -42.67 -39.43 -34.58
N ASN A 8 -41.55 -39.93 -34.05
CA ASN A 8 -41.12 -39.57 -32.71
C ASN A 8 -40.11 -38.38 -32.80
N ALA A 9 -40.59 -37.18 -32.51
CA ALA A 9 -39.75 -35.99 -32.32
C ALA A 9 -39.41 -35.89 -30.84
N SER A 10 -38.15 -36.19 -30.47
CA SER A 10 -37.65 -36.02 -29.13
C SER A 10 -37.17 -34.57 -28.93
N ASP A 11 -37.95 -33.75 -28.22
CA ASP A 11 -37.55 -32.46 -27.72
C ASP A 11 -36.38 -32.59 -26.70
N ARG A 12 -35.14 -32.29 -27.15
CA ARG A 12 -34.03 -32.09 -26.24
C ARG A 12 -34.11 -30.69 -25.67
N LYS A 13 -34.76 -30.51 -24.51
CA LYS A 13 -34.62 -29.33 -23.66
C LYS A 13 -33.15 -29.24 -23.20
N GLY A 14 -32.43 -28.28 -23.73
CA GLY A 14 -31.10 -27.93 -23.25
C GLY A 14 -31.18 -27.46 -21.79
N LYS A 15 -30.65 -28.23 -20.84
CA LYS A 15 -30.45 -27.80 -19.47
C LYS A 15 -29.33 -26.75 -19.48
N SER A 16 -29.68 -25.48 -19.22
CA SER A 16 -28.71 -24.45 -18.89
C SER A 16 -28.04 -24.83 -17.58
N VAL A 17 -26.77 -25.21 -17.64
CA VAL A 17 -25.97 -25.53 -16.44
C VAL A 17 -25.60 -24.21 -15.78
N GLU A 18 -26.25 -23.88 -14.67
CA GLU A 18 -25.82 -22.74 -13.84
C GLU A 18 -24.35 -22.96 -13.36
N PRO A 19 -23.48 -21.92 -13.49
CA PRO A 19 -22.10 -22.03 -13.01
C PRO A 19 -22.07 -22.24 -11.50
N SER A 20 -21.23 -23.19 -11.03
CA SER A 20 -21.08 -23.50 -9.63
C SER A 20 -20.68 -22.26 -8.80
N LYS A 21 -21.03 -22.20 -7.50
CA LYS A 21 -20.66 -21.09 -6.58
C LYS A 21 -19.15 -20.78 -6.61
N GLN A 22 -18.33 -21.80 -6.81
CA GLN A 22 -16.87 -21.67 -6.89
C GLN A 22 -16.42 -20.95 -8.18
N ARG A 23 -17.02 -21.24 -9.35
CA ARG A 23 -16.74 -20.53 -10.61
C ARG A 23 -17.19 -19.08 -10.57
N ARG A 24 -18.38 -18.81 -9.99
CA ARG A 24 -18.86 -17.41 -9.79
C ARG A 24 -17.94 -16.61 -8.88
N GLY A 25 -17.43 -17.20 -7.79
CA GLY A 25 -16.49 -16.55 -6.88
C GLY A 25 -15.13 -16.24 -7.54
N GLN A 26 -14.60 -17.16 -8.34
CA GLN A 26 -13.35 -16.95 -9.07
C GLN A 26 -13.50 -15.88 -10.16
N GLN A 27 -14.60 -15.87 -10.92
CA GLN A 27 -14.88 -14.86 -11.93
C GLN A 27 -15.03 -13.46 -11.32
N LYS A 28 -15.68 -13.33 -10.14
CA LYS A 28 -15.79 -12.06 -9.41
C LYS A 28 -14.42 -11.52 -9.00
N ARG A 29 -13.50 -12.38 -8.56
CA ARG A 29 -12.13 -11.98 -8.16
C ARG A 29 -11.30 -11.51 -9.34
N VAL A 30 -11.35 -12.21 -10.46
CA VAL A 30 -10.69 -11.77 -11.72
C VAL A 30 -11.18 -10.39 -12.10
N MET A 31 -12.49 -10.16 -11.99
CA MET A 31 -13.07 -8.85 -12.31
C MET A 31 -12.60 -7.74 -11.38
N ALA A 32 -12.37 -7.99 -10.08
CA ALA A 32 -11.97 -6.94 -9.15
C ALA A 32 -10.57 -6.38 -9.48
N VAL A 33 -9.57 -7.24 -9.67
CA VAL A 33 -8.20 -6.82 -10.01
C VAL A 33 -8.14 -6.24 -11.42
N GLN A 34 -8.88 -6.83 -12.38
CA GLN A 34 -8.95 -6.31 -13.73
C GLN A 34 -9.60 -4.92 -13.77
N ASN A 35 -10.71 -4.74 -13.04
CA ASN A 35 -11.39 -3.46 -12.96
C ASN A 35 -10.51 -2.37 -12.33
N LEU A 36 -9.74 -2.72 -11.28
CA LEU A 36 -8.75 -1.79 -10.71
C LEU A 36 -7.72 -1.39 -11.77
N TYR A 37 -7.13 -2.37 -12.47
CA TYR A 37 -6.13 -2.12 -13.49
C TYR A 37 -6.66 -1.26 -14.64
N ASP A 38 -7.84 -1.60 -15.18
CA ASP A 38 -8.44 -0.87 -16.31
C ASP A 38 -8.78 0.57 -15.91
N THR A 39 -9.31 0.77 -14.70
CA THR A 39 -9.59 2.11 -14.15
C THR A 39 -8.30 2.90 -13.94
N CYS A 40 -7.26 2.32 -13.35
CA CYS A 40 -5.96 2.98 -13.20
C CYS A 40 -5.37 3.39 -14.55
N ARG A 41 -5.43 2.52 -15.55
CA ARG A 41 -4.95 2.80 -16.89
C ARG A 41 -5.67 3.97 -17.56
N GLU A 42 -6.98 4.08 -17.33
CA GLU A 42 -7.79 5.18 -17.85
C GLU A 42 -7.48 6.50 -17.12
N VAL A 43 -7.59 6.49 -15.79
CA VAL A 43 -7.55 7.73 -14.99
C VAL A 43 -6.15 8.30 -14.84
N PHE A 44 -5.10 7.48 -14.93
CA PHE A 44 -3.71 7.92 -14.78
C PHE A 44 -2.96 8.09 -16.12
N ALA A 45 -3.64 7.96 -17.25
CA ALA A 45 -3.01 8.10 -18.56
C ALA A 45 -2.20 9.39 -18.73
N ASN A 46 -2.68 10.50 -18.16
CA ASN A 46 -2.06 11.83 -18.22
C ASN A 46 -1.42 12.28 -16.89
N CYS A 47 -1.30 11.38 -15.89
CA CYS A 47 -0.64 11.70 -14.64
C CYS A 47 0.88 11.61 -14.76
N GLY A 48 1.56 12.33 -13.89
CA GLY A 48 3.01 12.37 -13.76
C GLY A 48 3.40 12.92 -12.38
N PRO A 49 4.69 13.17 -12.12
CA PRO A 49 5.13 13.72 -10.86
C PRO A 49 4.40 15.02 -10.52
N ASP A 50 4.02 15.19 -9.26
CA ASP A 50 3.29 16.36 -8.72
C ASP A 50 1.94 16.66 -9.37
N ILE A 51 1.46 15.78 -10.26
CA ILE A 51 0.12 15.88 -10.87
C ILE A 51 -0.86 15.04 -10.06
N VAL A 52 -1.62 15.70 -9.20
CA VAL A 52 -2.69 15.06 -8.43
C VAL A 52 -3.85 14.73 -9.37
N PRO A 53 -4.35 13.47 -9.40
CA PRO A 53 -5.54 13.13 -10.16
C PRO A 53 -6.75 13.96 -9.70
N SER A 54 -7.70 14.22 -10.60
CA SER A 54 -8.92 14.93 -10.23
C SER A 54 -9.68 14.21 -9.09
N PRO A 55 -10.41 14.93 -8.22
CA PRO A 55 -11.19 14.30 -7.13
C PRO A 55 -12.12 13.19 -7.63
N GLU A 56 -12.72 13.36 -8.80
CA GLU A 56 -13.56 12.33 -9.44
C GLU A 56 -12.75 11.07 -9.75
N ASN A 57 -11.56 11.21 -10.31
CA ASN A 57 -10.67 10.09 -10.64
C ASN A 57 -10.14 9.40 -9.38
N VAL A 58 -9.81 10.17 -8.35
CA VAL A 58 -9.42 9.63 -7.02
C VAL A 58 -10.55 8.77 -6.47
N GLU A 59 -11.79 9.27 -6.48
CA GLU A 59 -12.93 8.54 -5.95
C GLU A 59 -13.25 7.28 -6.75
N ARG A 60 -13.08 7.28 -8.07
CA ARG A 60 -13.26 6.09 -8.93
C ARG A 60 -12.31 4.96 -8.52
N VAL A 61 -11.05 5.25 -8.27
CA VAL A 61 -10.05 4.25 -7.84
C VAL A 61 -10.32 3.80 -6.40
N LYS A 62 -10.56 4.77 -5.49
CA LYS A 62 -10.88 4.52 -4.08
C LYS A 62 -12.10 3.61 -3.94
N ALA A 63 -13.18 3.87 -4.68
CA ALA A 63 -14.42 3.07 -4.63
C ALA A 63 -14.24 1.61 -5.06
N ILE A 64 -13.23 1.31 -5.89
CA ILE A 64 -12.88 -0.06 -6.25
C ILE A 64 -12.09 -0.69 -5.12
N LEU A 65 -11.04 -0.01 -4.64
CA LEU A 65 -10.16 -0.49 -3.56
C LEU A 65 -10.93 -0.74 -2.27
N ASP A 66 -11.88 0.12 -1.91
CA ASP A 66 -12.69 -0.02 -0.70
C ASP A 66 -13.52 -1.32 -0.66
N LYS A 67 -13.88 -1.84 -1.83
CA LYS A 67 -14.61 -3.12 -1.99
C LYS A 67 -13.69 -4.34 -2.07
N MET A 68 -12.38 -4.13 -2.21
CA MET A 68 -11.41 -5.21 -2.33
C MET A 68 -11.02 -5.79 -0.97
N SER A 69 -10.74 -7.06 -0.97
CA SER A 69 -10.26 -7.85 0.15
C SER A 69 -9.05 -8.69 -0.26
N ALA A 70 -8.37 -9.29 0.71
CA ALA A 70 -7.26 -10.21 0.46
C ALA A 70 -7.61 -11.34 -0.53
N MET A 71 -8.84 -11.81 -0.49
CA MET A 71 -9.29 -12.89 -1.39
C MET A 71 -9.39 -12.45 -2.84
N ASP A 72 -9.65 -11.18 -3.12
CA ASP A 72 -9.75 -10.66 -4.48
C ASP A 72 -8.38 -10.65 -5.18
N VAL A 73 -7.30 -10.53 -4.42
CA VAL A 73 -5.91 -10.62 -4.91
C VAL A 73 -5.29 -12.00 -4.68
N GLY A 74 -6.08 -13.01 -4.29
CA GLY A 74 -5.61 -14.39 -4.11
C GLY A 74 -4.87 -14.64 -2.80
N LEU A 75 -4.86 -13.71 -1.85
CA LEU A 75 -4.20 -13.87 -0.55
C LEU A 75 -5.07 -14.59 0.47
N ARG A 76 -4.41 -15.35 1.36
CA ARG A 76 -5.01 -15.98 2.53
C ARG A 76 -4.09 -15.81 3.74
N PRO A 77 -4.64 -15.57 4.94
CA PRO A 77 -3.84 -15.39 6.17
C PRO A 77 -2.93 -16.59 6.53
N THR A 78 -3.22 -17.77 5.98
CA THR A 78 -2.44 -18.99 6.21
C THR A 78 -1.20 -19.13 5.32
N MET A 79 -0.98 -18.21 4.38
CA MET A 79 0.17 -18.24 3.48
C MET A 79 1.48 -18.02 4.24
N PRO A 80 2.61 -18.55 3.72
CA PRO A 80 3.91 -18.46 4.41
C PRO A 80 4.39 -17.03 4.64
N TYR A 81 3.98 -16.06 3.82
CA TYR A 81 4.33 -14.64 3.93
C TYR A 81 3.95 -13.98 5.27
N PHE A 82 3.06 -14.60 6.03
CA PHE A 82 2.51 -14.06 7.28
C PHE A 82 3.01 -14.79 8.52
N LYS A 83 3.85 -15.79 8.32
CA LYS A 83 4.47 -16.51 9.44
C LYS A 83 5.74 -15.75 9.82
N PRO A 84 6.02 -15.61 11.14
CA PRO A 84 7.35 -15.23 11.56
C PRO A 84 8.34 -16.19 10.90
N THR A 85 9.43 -15.67 10.36
CA THR A 85 10.50 -16.51 9.79
C THR A 85 10.97 -17.45 10.90
N MET A 86 10.51 -18.71 10.88
CA MET A 86 11.08 -19.74 11.74
C MET A 86 12.38 -20.16 11.06
N PRO A 87 13.55 -19.91 11.66
CA PRO A 87 14.76 -20.55 11.18
C PRO A 87 14.55 -22.06 11.38
N TYR A 88 14.49 -22.81 10.30
CA TYR A 88 14.68 -24.25 10.35
C TYR A 88 16.07 -24.48 10.96
N PHE A 89 16.12 -24.95 12.20
CA PHE A 89 17.32 -25.23 12.97
C PHE A 89 18.17 -24.03 13.43
N LYS A 90 17.74 -23.33 14.48
CA LYS A 90 18.64 -22.97 15.60
C LYS A 90 17.84 -22.49 16.82
N PRO A 91 17.97 -23.10 18.00
CA PRO A 91 17.53 -22.55 19.27
C PRO A 91 18.61 -21.58 19.81
N THR A 92 18.92 -20.53 19.02
CA THR A 92 19.77 -19.46 19.49
C THR A 92 18.99 -18.17 19.31
N GLY A 93 18.32 -17.73 20.33
CA GLY A 93 17.60 -16.53 20.65
C GLY A 93 17.73 -15.23 19.82
N ASN A 94 18.11 -15.30 18.55
CA ASN A 94 18.11 -14.19 17.61
C ASN A 94 17.23 -14.59 16.41
N ASP A 95 15.93 -14.42 16.56
CA ASP A 95 15.04 -14.32 15.41
C ASP A 95 15.48 -13.06 14.64
N GLY A 96 15.95 -13.24 13.41
CA GLY A 96 16.28 -12.09 12.55
C GLY A 96 15.06 -11.18 12.33
N PRO A 97 15.26 -9.95 11.83
CA PRO A 97 14.16 -9.02 11.59
C PRO A 97 13.10 -9.66 10.68
N PRO A 98 11.81 -9.31 10.90
CA PRO A 98 10.72 -9.84 10.08
C PRO A 98 10.92 -9.48 8.61
N GLU A 99 10.83 -10.47 7.71
CA GLU A 99 10.93 -10.25 6.27
C GLU A 99 9.58 -9.77 5.72
N ILE A 100 9.60 -8.69 4.94
CA ILE A 100 8.44 -8.12 4.27
C ILE A 100 8.39 -8.68 2.86
N THR A 101 7.31 -9.35 2.50
CA THR A 101 7.13 -9.87 1.15
C THR A 101 6.45 -8.84 0.27
N TYR A 102 7.06 -8.54 -0.88
CA TYR A 102 6.48 -7.69 -1.92
C TYR A 102 6.09 -8.50 -3.14
N MET A 103 4.89 -8.27 -3.64
CA MET A 103 4.37 -8.87 -4.88
C MET A 103 3.89 -7.80 -5.83
N ARG A 104 4.50 -7.73 -7.00
CA ARG A 104 4.09 -6.81 -8.06
C ARG A 104 2.96 -7.42 -8.88
N ILE A 105 1.83 -6.70 -8.99
CA ILE A 105 0.71 -7.04 -9.87
C ILE A 105 0.92 -6.39 -11.24
N HIS A 106 1.24 -5.10 -11.25
CA HIS A 106 1.48 -4.32 -12.46
C HIS A 106 2.48 -3.19 -12.20
N GLU A 107 3.19 -2.81 -13.27
CA GLU A 107 4.06 -1.63 -13.26
C GLU A 107 4.23 -1.10 -14.69
N CYS A 108 4.12 0.22 -14.83
CA CYS A 108 4.45 0.99 -16.02
C CYS A 108 4.86 2.41 -15.57
N ASP A 109 5.24 3.27 -16.51
CA ASP A 109 5.70 4.63 -16.20
C ASP A 109 4.63 5.51 -15.53
N LYS A 110 3.36 5.16 -15.65
CA LYS A 110 2.24 5.95 -15.13
C LYS A 110 1.80 5.53 -13.74
N PHE A 111 1.82 4.24 -13.46
CA PHE A 111 1.41 3.71 -12.15
C PHE A 111 1.95 2.30 -11.91
N SER A 112 2.04 1.94 -10.65
CA SER A 112 2.27 0.56 -10.24
C SER A 112 1.20 0.08 -9.27
N ILE A 113 0.96 -1.24 -9.27
CA ILE A 113 0.08 -1.92 -8.32
C ILE A 113 0.90 -3.02 -7.64
N GLY A 114 1.07 -2.91 -6.32
CA GLY A 114 1.85 -3.85 -5.53
C GLY A 114 1.15 -4.27 -4.26
N ILE A 115 1.56 -5.41 -3.71
CA ILE A 115 1.07 -5.91 -2.43
C ILE A 115 2.25 -6.10 -1.49
N PHE A 116 2.10 -5.62 -0.28
CA PHE A 116 3.02 -5.86 0.82
C PHE A 116 2.39 -6.82 1.83
N CYS A 117 3.14 -7.84 2.22
CA CYS A 117 2.74 -8.81 3.23
C CYS A 117 3.72 -8.72 4.40
N LEU A 118 3.20 -8.42 5.57
CA LEU A 118 3.98 -8.23 6.78
C LEU A 118 3.60 -9.30 7.81
N PRO A 119 4.58 -10.05 8.35
CA PRO A 119 4.35 -10.84 9.54
C PRO A 119 4.12 -9.92 10.76
N PRO A 120 3.62 -10.44 11.89
CA PRO A 120 3.51 -9.65 13.11
C PRO A 120 4.85 -9.01 13.47
N LYS A 121 4.83 -7.73 13.90
CA LYS A 121 5.99 -6.88 14.21
C LYS A 121 6.81 -6.44 12.98
N GLY A 122 6.43 -6.82 11.75
CA GLY A 122 7.03 -6.27 10.54
C GLY A 122 6.86 -4.76 10.48
N VAL A 123 7.90 -4.05 10.08
CA VAL A 123 7.91 -2.57 9.98
C VAL A 123 8.43 -2.16 8.62
N ILE A 124 7.65 -1.33 7.91
CA ILE A 124 8.18 -0.52 6.83
C ILE A 124 8.53 0.82 7.47
N PRO A 125 9.84 1.14 7.58
CA PRO A 125 10.30 2.35 8.26
C PRO A 125 9.76 3.62 7.61
N LEU A 126 9.87 4.73 8.32
CA LEU A 126 9.45 6.04 7.83
C LEU A 126 10.17 6.37 6.52
N HIS A 127 9.39 6.61 5.48
CA HIS A 127 9.86 6.90 4.12
C HIS A 127 8.88 7.83 3.41
N ASN A 128 9.32 8.41 2.29
CA ASN A 128 8.52 9.33 1.48
C ASN A 128 8.10 8.75 0.12
N HIS A 129 7.21 9.46 -0.54
CA HIS A 129 6.72 9.20 -1.88
C HIS A 129 6.82 10.47 -2.74
N PRO A 130 8.04 10.84 -3.23
CA PRO A 130 8.30 12.13 -3.86
C PRO A 130 7.48 12.35 -5.13
N GLY A 131 6.65 13.40 -5.14
CA GLY A 131 5.78 13.75 -6.27
C GLY A 131 4.67 12.74 -6.59
N MET A 132 4.33 11.86 -5.63
CA MET A 132 3.45 10.72 -5.87
C MET A 132 2.11 10.88 -5.16
N THR A 133 1.04 10.45 -5.83
CA THR A 133 -0.24 10.13 -5.17
C THR A 133 -0.27 8.62 -4.91
N VAL A 134 -0.61 8.22 -3.67
CA VAL A 134 -0.62 6.82 -3.27
C VAL A 134 -1.99 6.45 -2.72
N PHE A 135 -2.52 5.33 -3.19
CA PHE A 135 -3.72 4.69 -2.64
C PHE A 135 -3.27 3.45 -1.89
N SER A 136 -3.46 3.43 -0.57
CA SER A 136 -3.06 2.31 0.29
C SER A 136 -4.27 1.64 0.92
N LYS A 137 -4.51 0.38 0.58
CA LYS A 137 -5.66 -0.41 1.05
C LYS A 137 -5.21 -1.57 1.92
N ILE A 138 -5.57 -1.55 3.21
CA ILE A 138 -5.37 -2.71 4.08
C ILE A 138 -6.35 -3.81 3.68
N LEU A 139 -5.82 -4.94 3.22
CA LEU A 139 -6.59 -6.08 2.74
C LEU A 139 -7.01 -7.03 3.86
N PHE A 140 -6.18 -7.18 4.88
CA PHE A 140 -6.48 -7.87 6.14
C PHE A 140 -5.45 -7.54 7.22
N GLY A 141 -5.78 -7.88 8.47
CA GLY A 141 -4.93 -7.66 9.62
C GLY A 141 -5.09 -6.29 10.25
N LYS A 142 -4.20 -5.98 11.18
CA LYS A 142 -4.17 -4.73 11.95
C LYS A 142 -2.76 -4.16 11.92
N MET A 143 -2.65 -2.88 11.62
CA MET A 143 -1.39 -2.15 11.62
C MET A 143 -1.52 -0.79 12.30
N HIS A 144 -0.43 -0.30 12.83
CA HIS A 144 -0.26 1.07 13.27
C HIS A 144 0.37 1.87 12.13
N VAL A 145 -0.20 3.03 11.84
CA VAL A 145 0.25 3.94 10.78
C VAL A 145 0.61 5.27 11.44
N GLN A 146 1.81 5.75 11.12
CA GLN A 146 2.22 7.13 11.41
C GLN A 146 2.49 7.84 10.08
N SER A 147 1.95 9.05 9.92
CA SER A 147 2.27 9.90 8.78
C SER A 147 2.58 11.32 9.21
N TYR A 148 3.35 11.98 8.37
CA TYR A 148 3.91 13.30 8.65
C TYR A 148 3.88 14.15 7.39
N ASP A 149 3.73 15.47 7.60
CA ASP A 149 3.97 16.49 6.58
C ASP A 149 5.08 17.42 7.04
N TRP A 150 5.83 17.98 6.10
CA TRP A 150 6.75 19.05 6.43
C TRP A 150 6.01 20.23 7.06
N ALA A 151 6.55 20.75 8.15
CA ALA A 151 6.00 21.97 8.73
C ALA A 151 6.46 23.17 7.90
N ASP A 152 5.51 24.07 7.56
CA ASP A 152 5.82 25.34 6.91
C ASP A 152 6.44 26.30 7.91
N VAL A 153 7.75 26.24 8.02
CA VAL A 153 8.53 27.09 8.94
C VAL A 153 9.36 28.10 8.15
N GLY A 154 8.75 29.03 7.45
CA GLY A 154 9.39 30.22 6.89
C GLY A 154 10.80 30.02 6.25
N PRO A 155 11.51 31.08 5.87
CA PRO A 155 12.79 30.99 5.14
C PRO A 155 13.98 30.45 5.95
N SER A 156 13.80 29.98 7.19
CA SER A 156 14.87 29.39 8.03
C SER A 156 15.19 27.92 7.71
N ASP A 157 14.47 27.29 6.78
CA ASP A 157 14.74 25.91 6.33
C ASP A 157 16.12 25.72 5.64
N ALA A 158 16.80 26.80 5.31
CA ALA A 158 18.03 26.80 4.52
C ALA A 158 19.31 26.65 5.36
N GLY A 159 19.27 26.04 6.53
CA GLY A 159 20.52 25.95 7.28
C GLY A 159 20.54 25.31 8.64
N ASN A 160 19.73 24.30 8.88
CA ASN A 160 20.01 23.48 10.07
C ASN A 160 21.26 22.64 9.79
N PRO A 161 22.40 22.91 10.48
CA PRO A 161 23.67 22.24 10.22
C PRO A 161 23.62 20.72 10.41
N ASP A 162 22.63 20.21 11.11
CA ASP A 162 22.46 18.78 11.39
C ASP A 162 21.59 18.03 10.34
N GLY A 163 21.07 18.74 9.32
CA GLY A 163 20.23 18.13 8.28
C GLY A 163 18.89 17.61 8.81
N VAL A 164 18.41 18.17 9.94
CA VAL A 164 17.10 17.87 10.49
C VAL A 164 16.07 18.90 10.02
N ARG A 165 14.85 18.45 9.80
CA ARG A 165 13.76 19.30 9.36
C ARG A 165 12.51 19.04 10.19
N LEU A 166 11.76 20.11 10.51
CA LEU A 166 10.55 19.98 11.31
C LEU A 166 9.40 19.42 10.48
N ALA A 167 8.67 18.47 11.05
CA ALA A 167 7.48 17.87 10.48
C ALA A 167 6.33 17.83 11.48
N LYS A 168 5.11 17.87 10.97
CA LYS A 168 3.89 17.76 11.76
C LYS A 168 3.32 16.36 11.63
N VAL A 169 2.95 15.76 12.76
CA VAL A 169 2.23 14.49 12.82
C VAL A 169 0.83 14.69 12.26
N LYS A 170 0.45 13.92 11.25
CA LYS A 170 -0.87 13.95 10.61
C LYS A 170 -1.73 12.76 11.02
N VAL A 171 -1.12 11.59 11.06
CA VAL A 171 -1.76 10.36 11.48
C VAL A 171 -0.85 9.66 12.50
N ASN A 172 -1.43 9.16 13.57
CA ASN A 172 -0.77 8.30 14.55
C ASN A 172 -1.84 7.38 15.14
N SER A 173 -2.22 6.33 14.40
CA SER A 173 -3.41 5.54 14.72
C SER A 173 -3.29 4.09 14.26
N GLU A 174 -4.12 3.24 14.85
CA GLU A 174 -4.27 1.84 14.47
C GLU A 174 -5.43 1.68 13.47
N PHE A 175 -5.18 0.93 12.42
CA PHE A 175 -6.16 0.58 11.40
C PHE A 175 -6.32 -0.93 11.30
N SER A 176 -7.55 -1.38 11.10
CA SER A 176 -7.88 -2.80 10.93
C SER A 176 -8.77 -3.00 9.71
N ALA A 177 -8.47 -4.01 8.92
CA ALA A 177 -9.37 -4.41 7.84
C ALA A 177 -10.68 -5.03 8.39
N PRO A 178 -11.86 -4.70 7.78
CA PRO A 178 -12.04 -3.79 6.66
C PRO A 178 -11.99 -2.32 7.09
N CYS A 179 -11.32 -1.48 6.34
CA CYS A 179 -11.28 -0.04 6.51
C CYS A 179 -11.30 0.63 5.14
N GLU A 180 -11.44 1.93 5.09
CA GLU A 180 -11.33 2.69 3.85
C GLU A 180 -9.89 2.70 3.31
N THR A 181 -9.75 3.01 2.02
CA THR A 181 -8.45 3.23 1.37
C THR A 181 -7.86 4.53 1.88
N ASN A 182 -6.63 4.47 2.34
CA ASN A 182 -5.86 5.64 2.74
C ASN A 182 -5.24 6.31 1.51
N LEU A 183 -5.18 7.64 1.52
CA LEU A 183 -4.66 8.45 0.42
C LEU A 183 -3.50 9.29 0.91
N LEU A 184 -2.43 9.32 0.11
CA LEU A 184 -1.31 10.22 0.27
C LEU A 184 -1.20 11.05 -1.01
N TYR A 185 -0.86 12.31 -0.83
CA TYR A 185 -0.63 13.24 -1.94
C TYR A 185 0.82 13.74 -1.90
N PRO A 186 1.34 14.34 -2.96
CA PRO A 186 2.71 14.85 -2.97
C PRO A 186 3.06 15.74 -1.77
N ASN A 187 2.08 16.51 -1.28
CA ASN A 187 2.25 17.47 -0.20
C ASN A 187 1.40 17.17 1.04
N GLU A 188 0.76 15.99 1.11
CA GLU A 188 -0.10 15.64 2.24
C GLU A 188 0.03 14.16 2.60
N CYS A 189 0.35 13.89 3.88
CA CYS A 189 0.59 12.55 4.43
C CYS A 189 1.65 11.75 3.70
N ASN A 190 2.54 12.42 2.96
CA ASN A 190 3.48 11.80 2.02
C ASN A 190 4.55 10.95 2.69
N MET A 191 4.95 11.31 3.91
CA MET A 191 5.89 10.55 4.71
C MET A 191 5.15 9.66 5.67
N HIS A 192 5.42 8.35 5.66
CA HIS A 192 4.72 7.43 6.54
C HIS A 192 5.56 6.22 6.97
N CYS A 193 5.14 5.61 8.07
CA CYS A 193 5.67 4.38 8.64
C CYS A 193 4.53 3.40 8.87
N PHE A 194 4.73 2.12 8.57
CA PHE A 194 3.79 1.04 8.84
C PHE A 194 4.38 0.04 9.81
N ARG A 195 3.65 -0.28 10.86
CA ARG A 195 4.00 -1.32 11.83
C ARG A 195 2.87 -2.36 11.93
N ALA A 196 3.16 -3.59 11.57
CA ALA A 196 2.21 -4.69 11.65
C ALA A 196 1.97 -5.11 13.11
N LEU A 197 0.75 -4.93 13.62
CA LEU A 197 0.34 -5.40 14.96
C LEU A 197 -0.07 -6.87 14.92
N THR A 198 -0.63 -7.30 13.81
CA THR A 198 -0.88 -8.70 13.48
C THR A 198 -0.25 -9.03 12.15
N ALA A 199 -0.27 -10.27 11.70
CA ALA A 199 -0.04 -10.55 10.29
C ALA A 199 -1.00 -9.71 9.44
N CYS A 200 -0.49 -8.95 8.49
CA CYS A 200 -1.30 -8.06 7.66
C CYS A 200 -0.79 -7.97 6.22
N ALA A 201 -1.67 -7.56 5.34
CA ALA A 201 -1.33 -7.22 3.97
C ALA A 201 -2.05 -5.95 3.55
N PHE A 202 -1.37 -5.16 2.74
CA PHE A 202 -1.96 -4.00 2.08
C PHE A 202 -1.57 -3.96 0.61
N LEU A 203 -2.42 -3.33 -0.18
CA LEU A 203 -2.22 -3.08 -1.60
C LEU A 203 -2.02 -1.59 -1.82
N ASP A 204 -0.96 -1.25 -2.53
CA ASP A 204 -0.67 0.11 -2.93
C ASP A 204 -0.83 0.28 -4.44
N VAL A 205 -1.39 1.44 -4.81
CA VAL A 205 -1.34 1.99 -6.16
C VAL A 205 -0.51 3.27 -6.09
N LEU A 206 0.65 3.27 -6.72
CA LEU A 206 1.59 4.40 -6.75
C LEU A 206 1.46 5.16 -8.08
N VAL A 207 1.32 6.48 -8.04
CA VAL A 207 1.07 7.32 -9.22
C VAL A 207 1.91 8.61 -9.17
N PRO A 208 2.96 8.72 -9.98
CA PRO A 208 3.65 7.66 -10.71
C PRO A 208 4.44 6.75 -9.76
N PRO A 209 5.05 5.64 -10.22
CA PRO A 209 5.89 4.82 -9.35
C PRO A 209 7.25 5.49 -9.06
N TYR A 210 7.99 4.93 -8.09
CA TYR A 210 9.38 5.30 -7.87
C TYR A 210 10.20 5.17 -9.17
N ASN A 211 11.14 6.11 -9.36
CA ASN A 211 12.07 6.10 -10.48
C ASN A 211 13.36 6.83 -10.07
N ASP A 212 14.39 6.08 -9.75
CA ASP A 212 15.66 6.62 -9.28
C ASP A 212 16.35 7.50 -10.33
N LEU A 213 16.19 7.18 -11.61
CA LEU A 213 16.76 7.95 -12.72
C LEU A 213 16.15 9.34 -12.86
N GLU A 214 14.91 9.51 -12.38
CA GLU A 214 14.18 10.78 -12.40
C GLU A 214 14.19 11.47 -11.01
N GLY A 215 15.02 10.99 -10.08
CA GLY A 215 15.15 11.57 -8.73
C GLY A 215 13.97 11.23 -7.80
N ARG A 216 13.07 10.34 -8.17
CA ARG A 216 11.98 9.87 -7.32
C ARG A 216 12.36 8.56 -6.63
N HIS A 217 13.37 8.60 -5.78
CA HIS A 217 13.79 7.46 -4.95
C HIS A 217 13.06 7.48 -3.60
N CYS A 218 12.96 6.31 -2.99
CA CYS A 218 12.42 6.16 -1.65
C CYS A 218 13.46 6.65 -0.63
N GLN A 219 13.23 7.81 -0.01
CA GLN A 219 14.08 8.32 1.06
C GLN A 219 13.55 7.87 2.41
N TYR A 220 14.44 7.36 3.27
CA TYR A 220 14.12 6.98 4.66
C TYR A 220 14.48 8.09 5.63
N TYR A 221 13.76 8.11 6.78
CA TYR A 221 13.95 9.12 7.82
C TYR A 221 14.01 8.48 9.21
N SER A 222 14.74 9.14 10.11
CA SER A 222 14.62 8.96 11.55
C SER A 222 13.79 10.11 12.12
N ASP A 223 12.89 9.80 13.05
CA ASP A 223 12.09 10.79 13.76
C ASP A 223 12.64 11.00 15.18
N TYR A 224 12.63 12.25 15.62
CA TYR A 224 13.08 12.68 16.95
C TYR A 224 12.00 13.55 17.60
N PRO A 225 11.74 13.39 18.91
CA PRO A 225 10.81 14.26 19.63
C PRO A 225 11.17 15.75 19.44
N PHE A 226 10.17 16.62 19.45
CA PHE A 226 10.36 18.05 19.30
C PHE A 226 11.41 18.61 20.29
N ALA A 227 11.38 18.18 21.54
CA ALA A 227 12.30 18.62 22.59
C ALA A 227 13.76 18.22 22.36
N HIS A 228 14.03 17.23 21.48
CA HIS A 228 15.39 16.69 21.30
C HIS A 228 16.42 17.73 20.82
N PHE A 229 15.99 18.66 19.97
CA PHE A 229 16.84 19.71 19.39
C PHE A 229 16.52 21.10 19.95
N SER A 230 15.59 21.25 20.90
CA SER A 230 15.18 22.55 21.43
C SER A 230 16.23 23.22 22.32
N ASP A 231 17.14 22.44 22.92
CA ASP A 231 18.16 22.94 23.85
C ASP A 231 19.45 23.39 23.18
N GLU A 232 19.68 23.07 21.92
CA GLU A 232 20.95 23.39 21.20
C GLU A 232 20.89 24.65 20.35
N GLY A 233 19.89 25.52 20.58
CA GLY A 233 19.75 26.77 19.83
C GLY A 233 19.28 26.57 18.39
N ALA A 234 18.69 25.41 18.07
CA ALA A 234 18.00 25.19 16.80
C ALA A 234 16.87 26.22 16.70
N ILE A 235 16.93 27.08 15.70
CA ILE A 235 15.93 28.09 15.39
C ILE A 235 14.71 27.35 14.82
N GLY A 236 13.94 26.70 15.71
CA GLY A 236 12.63 26.16 15.37
C GLY A 236 11.58 27.28 15.44
N PRO A 237 10.43 27.10 14.76
CA PRO A 237 9.33 28.03 14.93
C PRO A 237 8.86 28.04 16.37
N GLU A 238 8.34 29.17 16.81
CA GLU A 238 7.68 29.30 18.10
C GLU A 238 6.40 28.44 18.08
N VAL A 239 6.51 27.20 18.56
CA VAL A 239 5.38 26.26 18.69
C VAL A 239 4.81 26.40 20.10
N ALA A 240 3.50 26.61 20.19
CA ALA A 240 2.82 26.66 21.48
C ALA A 240 3.01 25.35 22.25
N GLU A 241 3.16 25.43 23.60
CA GLU A 241 3.47 24.27 24.44
C GLU A 241 2.51 23.09 24.24
N ASP A 242 1.21 23.37 24.10
CA ASP A 242 0.16 22.38 23.88
C ASP A 242 0.20 21.72 22.49
N GLN A 243 0.99 22.25 21.57
CA GLN A 243 1.15 21.71 20.21
C GLN A 243 2.47 20.98 20.00
N LYS A 244 3.43 21.06 20.89
CA LYS A 244 4.77 20.47 20.72
C LYS A 244 4.74 18.97 20.46
N GLU A 245 3.81 18.24 21.06
CA GLU A 245 3.63 16.82 20.81
C GLU A 245 3.15 16.48 19.39
N SER A 246 2.63 17.46 18.68
CA SER A 246 2.19 17.31 17.27
C SER A 246 3.33 17.51 16.28
N TYR A 247 4.55 17.79 16.74
CA TYR A 247 5.70 18.04 15.88
C TYR A 247 6.86 17.10 16.23
N VAL A 248 7.62 16.74 15.21
CA VAL A 248 8.83 15.93 15.31
C VAL A 248 9.90 16.50 14.39
N TRP A 249 11.16 16.24 14.71
CA TRP A 249 12.26 16.50 13.79
C TRP A 249 12.53 15.24 12.97
N LEU A 250 12.60 15.38 11.65
CA LEU A 250 12.95 14.30 10.75
C LEU A 250 14.36 14.52 10.20
N LYS A 251 15.15 13.47 10.21
CA LYS A 251 16.50 13.42 9.62
C LYS A 251 16.55 12.34 8.56
N GLU A 252 17.05 12.69 7.38
CA GLU A 252 17.32 11.69 6.34
C GLU A 252 18.30 10.64 6.84
N ARG A 253 18.06 9.40 6.43
CA ARG A 253 18.93 8.26 6.73
C ARG A 253 18.97 7.30 5.55
N GLU A 254 20.00 6.49 5.51
CA GLU A 254 20.08 5.34 4.62
C GLU A 254 19.01 4.31 4.97
N MET A 255 18.69 3.44 3.99
CA MET A 255 17.83 2.30 4.24
C MET A 255 18.37 1.47 5.41
N PRO A 256 17.55 1.13 6.43
CA PRO A 256 18.00 0.31 7.54
C PRO A 256 18.55 -1.04 7.10
N ASP A 257 19.71 -1.45 7.65
CA ASP A 257 20.38 -2.71 7.31
C ASP A 257 19.53 -3.94 7.66
N ASP A 258 18.63 -3.80 8.64
CA ASP A 258 17.72 -4.84 9.10
C ASP A 258 16.39 -4.88 8.31
N LEU A 259 16.16 -3.93 7.41
CA LEU A 259 14.99 -3.95 6.53
C LEU A 259 15.18 -4.96 5.39
N LYS A 260 14.36 -6.00 5.38
CA LYS A 260 14.41 -7.04 4.36
C LYS A 260 13.13 -7.11 3.55
N PHE A 261 13.23 -6.73 2.28
CA PHE A 261 12.19 -6.99 1.30
C PHE A 261 12.51 -8.26 0.51
N VAL A 262 11.55 -9.17 0.47
CA VAL A 262 11.63 -10.40 -0.33
C VAL A 262 10.61 -10.32 -1.45
N GLY A 263 11.08 -10.37 -2.70
CA GLY A 263 10.21 -10.44 -3.85
C GLY A 263 9.51 -11.80 -3.97
N ALA A 264 8.20 -11.82 -4.17
CA ALA A 264 7.46 -13.03 -4.50
C ALA A 264 6.64 -12.86 -5.78
N LEU A 265 6.42 -13.97 -6.49
CA LEU A 265 5.57 -13.95 -7.68
C LEU A 265 4.11 -13.76 -7.25
N TYR A 266 3.43 -12.84 -7.92
CA TYR A 266 2.00 -12.71 -7.77
C TYR A 266 1.28 -13.90 -8.41
N ASN A 267 0.57 -14.67 -7.59
CA ASN A 267 -0.18 -15.87 -7.99
C ASN A 267 -1.71 -15.68 -7.91
N GLY A 268 -2.17 -14.44 -7.80
CA GLY A 268 -3.58 -14.09 -7.82
C GLY A 268 -4.17 -14.07 -9.25
N PRO A 269 -5.36 -13.45 -9.42
CA PRO A 269 -5.97 -13.29 -10.73
C PRO A 269 -5.05 -12.56 -11.71
N LYS A 270 -4.85 -13.15 -12.88
CA LYS A 270 -3.99 -12.56 -13.92
C LYS A 270 -4.70 -11.41 -14.63
N LEU A 271 -3.93 -10.35 -14.92
CA LEU A 271 -4.40 -9.23 -15.74
C LEU A 271 -4.40 -9.62 -17.23
N VAL A 272 -5.45 -9.18 -17.90
CA VAL A 272 -5.52 -9.14 -19.37
C VAL A 272 -5.11 -7.70 -19.76
N LYS A 273 -3.99 -7.57 -20.48
CA LYS A 273 -3.43 -6.28 -20.89
C LYS A 273 -3.96 -5.88 -22.27
#